data_4437ccd1e9ce170c8a64d833b1532535
#
_entry.id   4437ccd1e9ce170c8a64d833b1532535
#
_cell.length_a   1.000
_cell.length_b   1.000
_cell.length_c   1.000
_cell.angle_alpha   90.00
_cell.angle_beta   90.00
_cell.angle_gamma   90.00
#
_symmetry.space_group_name_H-M   'P 1'
#
loop_
_entity.id
_entity.type
_entity.pdbx_description
1 polymer ?
#
loop_
_entity_poly.entity_id
_entity_poly.type
_entity_poly.pdbx_seq_one_letter_code
_entity_poly.pdbx_strand_id
1 'polypeptide(L)'
;MSKISSDDYLVNVKAVYVLDMLGVRDLSYFDDPEQNRSIYREEVEIDAASYTICYKRGFGYEALATHTLTTKETDYLLRELTGYFAEIAELPVPEVDEEAPTVRLKLTYNSGETVVYLCNFDRKYLPKDWLQFRNDIKAKFDFYSMKGDLLSESLIRYGKRDGEYIYCTVSDNTTKSLGYFLTEDDSIRPGDRVAIPAEDGASITGKVEKVEYFTAYNVPKAPDALKKITKKINP
;
A
#
# COMPACT_ATOMS: atom_id res chain seq x y z
N MET A 1 -4.49 -13.35 22.73
CA MET A 1 -5.18 -12.99 21.49
C MET A 1 -6.24 -14.05 21.26
N SER A 2 -7.54 -13.68 21.25
CA SER A 2 -8.61 -14.58 20.85
C SER A 2 -8.40 -14.89 19.37
N LYS A 3 -8.56 -16.15 18.96
CA LYS A 3 -8.55 -16.49 17.55
C LYS A 3 -9.88 -16.02 16.95
N ILE A 4 -9.81 -15.18 15.96
CA ILE A 4 -10.96 -14.85 15.11
C ILE A 4 -11.50 -16.18 14.57
N SER A 5 -12.79 -16.43 14.77
CA SER A 5 -13.45 -17.65 14.30
C SER A 5 -13.52 -17.67 12.77
N SER A 6 -13.51 -18.87 12.17
CA SER A 6 -13.73 -19.01 10.73
C SER A 6 -15.09 -18.48 10.25
N ASP A 7 -16.03 -18.30 11.18
CA ASP A 7 -17.38 -17.82 10.89
C ASP A 7 -17.52 -16.30 11.11
N ASP A 8 -16.46 -15.66 11.64
CA ASP A 8 -16.45 -14.22 11.83
C ASP A 8 -16.23 -13.49 10.50
N TYR A 9 -17.00 -12.43 10.32
CA TYR A 9 -16.86 -11.52 9.18
C TYR A 9 -16.87 -10.08 9.64
N LEU A 10 -16.29 -9.21 8.82
CA LEU A 10 -16.21 -7.78 9.12
C LEU A 10 -17.59 -7.11 9.03
N VAL A 11 -17.88 -6.27 10.01
CA VAL A 11 -19.07 -5.40 10.05
C VAL A 11 -18.70 -3.93 10.00
N ASN A 12 -17.45 -3.57 10.30
CA ASN A 12 -16.92 -2.24 10.08
C ASN A 12 -15.43 -2.32 9.72
N VAL A 13 -15.02 -1.54 8.75
CA VAL A 13 -13.63 -1.31 8.33
C VAL A 13 -13.37 0.17 8.32
N LYS A 14 -12.33 0.59 9.04
CA LYS A 14 -11.85 1.96 9.01
C LYS A 14 -10.36 2.00 8.69
N ALA A 15 -10.01 2.60 7.56
CA ALA A 15 -8.65 2.83 7.13
C ALA A 15 -8.33 4.33 7.21
N VAL A 16 -7.28 4.67 7.94
CA VAL A 16 -6.84 6.07 8.13
C VAL A 16 -5.40 6.20 7.68
N TYR A 17 -5.17 6.98 6.65
CA TYR A 17 -3.84 7.39 6.19
C TYR A 17 -3.49 8.73 6.81
N VAL A 18 -2.24 8.88 7.22
CA VAL A 18 -1.72 10.09 7.82
C VAL A 18 -0.35 10.42 7.23
N LEU A 19 -0.17 11.66 6.84
CA LEU A 19 1.09 12.25 6.42
C LEU A 19 1.34 13.50 7.24
N ASP A 20 2.38 13.49 8.06
CA ASP A 20 2.84 14.66 8.75
C ASP A 20 3.69 15.54 7.81
N MET A 21 3.16 16.74 7.51
CA MET A 21 3.83 17.68 6.58
C MET A 21 4.97 18.47 7.24
N LEU A 22 5.07 18.47 8.58
CA LEU A 22 6.02 19.29 9.34
C LEU A 22 6.96 18.46 10.24
N GLY A 23 6.86 17.13 10.23
CA GLY A 23 7.69 16.25 11.07
C GLY A 23 7.34 16.34 12.57
N VAL A 24 6.09 16.64 12.90
CA VAL A 24 5.61 16.62 14.29
C VAL A 24 5.32 15.17 14.70
N ARG A 25 6.11 14.65 15.62
CA ARG A 25 6.19 13.21 15.95
C ARG A 25 5.20 12.75 17.02
N ASP A 26 3.96 13.12 16.93
CA ASP A 26 2.95 12.67 17.90
C ASP A 26 1.90 11.79 17.23
N LEU A 27 1.95 10.48 17.48
CA LEU A 27 0.98 9.51 16.97
C LEU A 27 -0.39 9.62 17.65
N SER A 28 -0.56 10.47 18.67
CA SER A 28 -1.85 10.73 19.32
C SER A 28 -2.90 11.34 18.38
N TYR A 29 -2.47 11.86 17.23
CA TYR A 29 -3.37 12.41 16.21
C TYR A 29 -4.37 11.37 15.63
N PHE A 30 -4.12 10.09 15.80
CA PHE A 30 -5.12 9.08 15.45
C PHE A 30 -6.34 9.14 16.36
N ASP A 31 -6.14 9.53 17.60
CA ASP A 31 -7.18 9.59 18.62
C ASP A 31 -7.77 10.99 18.77
N ASP A 32 -6.96 12.05 18.53
CA ASP A 32 -7.38 13.46 18.55
C ASP A 32 -6.81 14.26 17.36
N PRO A 33 -7.42 14.18 16.18
CA PRO A 33 -6.96 14.92 15.00
C PRO A 33 -7.15 16.44 15.09
N GLU A 34 -7.89 16.94 16.10
CA GLU A 34 -8.17 18.39 16.22
C GLU A 34 -6.94 19.21 16.60
N GLN A 35 -5.96 18.60 17.24
CA GLN A 35 -4.78 19.30 17.72
C GLN A 35 -3.72 19.57 16.65
N ASN A 36 -3.79 18.93 15.47
CA ASN A 36 -2.70 18.91 14.48
C ASN A 36 -3.13 19.39 13.10
N ARG A 37 -3.21 20.69 12.88
CA ARG A 37 -3.59 21.33 11.59
C ARG A 37 -2.63 21.07 10.44
N SER A 38 -1.38 20.69 10.73
CA SER A 38 -0.36 20.37 9.72
C SER A 38 -0.44 18.94 9.20
N ILE A 39 -1.27 18.09 9.81
CA ILE A 39 -1.37 16.70 9.47
C ILE A 39 -2.39 16.48 8.36
N TYR A 40 -1.93 16.01 7.21
CA TYR A 40 -2.81 15.55 6.15
C TYR A 40 -3.38 14.19 6.51
N ARG A 41 -4.69 14.05 6.42
CA ARG A 41 -5.42 12.84 6.79
C ARG A 41 -6.39 12.43 5.70
N GLU A 42 -6.44 11.15 5.44
CA GLU A 42 -7.50 10.52 4.66
C GLU A 42 -8.11 9.37 5.44
N GLU A 43 -9.39 9.17 5.24
CA GLU A 43 -10.15 8.13 5.92
C GLU A 43 -11.12 7.48 4.95
N VAL A 44 -11.13 6.15 4.95
CA VAL A 44 -12.20 5.33 4.38
C VAL A 44 -12.86 4.58 5.52
N GLU A 45 -14.18 4.70 5.66
CA GLU A 45 -14.96 3.93 6.62
C GLU A 45 -16.11 3.24 5.91
N ILE A 46 -16.24 1.93 6.14
CA ILE A 46 -17.28 1.07 5.61
C ILE A 46 -18.02 0.49 6.81
N ASP A 47 -19.30 0.75 6.91
CA ASP A 47 -20.11 0.36 8.07
C ASP A 47 -21.40 -0.35 7.67
N ALA A 48 -21.55 -1.60 8.12
CA ALA A 48 -22.73 -2.42 7.86
C ALA A 48 -23.98 -1.85 8.54
N ALA A 49 -23.85 -1.31 9.76
CA ALA A 49 -25.02 -0.85 10.54
C ALA A 49 -25.74 0.33 9.89
N SER A 50 -24.99 1.22 9.27
CA SER A 50 -25.52 2.39 8.53
C SER A 50 -25.64 2.17 7.03
N TYR A 51 -25.15 1.05 6.50
CA TYR A 51 -25.05 0.76 5.06
C TYR A 51 -24.27 1.85 4.31
N THR A 52 -23.21 2.37 4.91
CA THR A 52 -22.44 3.48 4.33
C THR A 52 -21.00 3.10 3.98
N ILE A 53 -20.52 3.72 2.90
CA ILE A 53 -19.11 3.82 2.57
C ILE A 53 -18.79 5.32 2.58
N CYS A 54 -17.91 5.75 3.48
CA CYS A 54 -17.54 7.13 3.64
C CYS A 54 -16.06 7.32 3.33
N TYR A 55 -15.74 8.30 2.50
CA TYR A 55 -14.39 8.75 2.27
C TYR A 55 -14.26 10.21 2.71
N LYS A 56 -13.24 10.50 3.47
CA LYS A 56 -12.90 11.87 3.92
C LYS A 56 -11.44 12.14 3.67
N ARG A 57 -11.11 13.39 3.37
CA ARG A 57 -9.74 13.90 3.37
C ARG A 57 -9.70 15.33 3.87
N GLY A 58 -8.58 15.71 4.47
CA GLY A 58 -8.42 17.07 5.00
C GLY A 58 -7.11 17.23 5.76
N PHE A 59 -7.00 18.36 6.43
CA PHE A 59 -5.90 18.68 7.34
C PHE A 59 -6.44 18.80 8.76
N GLY A 60 -5.84 18.06 9.69
CA GLY A 60 -6.33 17.99 11.06
C GLY A 60 -7.79 17.54 11.07
N TYR A 61 -8.69 18.40 11.51
CA TYR A 61 -10.14 18.19 11.52
C TYR A 61 -10.87 18.92 10.39
N GLU A 62 -10.20 19.76 9.61
CA GLU A 62 -10.81 20.48 8.50
C GLU A 62 -10.96 19.55 7.28
N ALA A 63 -12.19 19.13 7.00
CA ALA A 63 -12.47 18.29 5.83
C ALA A 63 -12.42 19.14 4.54
N LEU A 64 -11.48 18.81 3.65
CA LEU A 64 -11.44 19.36 2.29
C LEU A 64 -12.45 18.67 1.37
N ALA A 65 -12.73 17.39 1.62
CA ALA A 65 -13.71 16.62 0.86
C ALA A 65 -14.29 15.51 1.75
N THR A 66 -15.59 15.32 1.62
CA THR A 66 -16.31 14.18 2.22
C THR A 66 -17.27 13.63 1.19
N HIS A 67 -17.18 12.34 0.94
CA HIS A 67 -18.10 11.61 0.05
C HIS A 67 -18.69 10.45 0.84
N THR A 68 -20.02 10.35 0.85
CA THR A 68 -20.72 9.25 1.51
C THR A 68 -21.66 8.60 0.52
N LEU A 69 -21.52 7.29 0.38
CA LEU A 69 -22.41 6.45 -0.41
C LEU A 69 -23.20 5.55 0.54
N THR A 70 -24.53 5.55 0.40
CA THR A 70 -25.40 4.60 1.10
C THR A 70 -25.80 3.49 0.14
N THR A 71 -25.43 2.25 0.45
CA THR A 71 -25.70 1.11 -0.42
C THR A 71 -25.84 -0.20 0.37
N LYS A 72 -26.79 -1.03 -0.04
CA LYS A 72 -26.96 -2.39 0.52
C LYS A 72 -25.82 -3.35 0.14
N GLU A 73 -24.97 -2.97 -0.82
CA GLU A 73 -23.80 -3.76 -1.20
C GLU A 73 -22.70 -3.73 -0.12
N THR A 74 -22.85 -2.88 0.90
CA THR A 74 -21.90 -2.76 2.00
C THR A 74 -21.63 -4.10 2.69
N ASP A 75 -22.67 -4.91 2.95
CA ASP A 75 -22.51 -6.22 3.57
C ASP A 75 -21.72 -7.19 2.69
N TYR A 76 -21.95 -7.17 1.38
CA TYR A 76 -21.21 -8.00 0.44
C TYR A 76 -19.74 -7.59 0.41
N LEU A 77 -19.48 -6.29 0.29
CA LEU A 77 -18.11 -5.74 0.30
C LEU A 77 -17.37 -6.11 1.59
N LEU A 78 -17.99 -5.98 2.76
CA LEU A 78 -17.37 -6.31 4.04
C LEU A 78 -17.01 -7.80 4.16
N ARG A 79 -17.81 -8.69 3.57
CA ARG A 79 -17.49 -10.12 3.49
C ARG A 79 -16.28 -10.40 2.59
N GLU A 80 -16.16 -9.72 1.45
CA GLU A 80 -14.97 -9.81 0.60
C GLU A 80 -13.74 -9.28 1.33
N LEU A 81 -13.85 -8.12 2.01
CA LEU A 81 -12.78 -7.52 2.80
C LEU A 81 -12.34 -8.39 3.98
N THR A 82 -13.23 -9.25 4.49
CA THR A 82 -12.85 -10.25 5.51
C THR A 82 -11.73 -11.15 4.98
N GLY A 83 -11.82 -11.58 3.72
CA GLY A 83 -10.75 -12.36 3.08
C GLY A 83 -9.47 -11.55 2.87
N TYR A 84 -9.58 -10.30 2.42
CA TYR A 84 -8.41 -9.44 2.15
C TYR A 84 -7.61 -9.12 3.40
N PHE A 85 -8.27 -9.02 4.54
CA PHE A 85 -7.65 -8.65 5.82
C PHE A 85 -7.44 -9.81 6.78
N ALA A 86 -7.73 -11.05 6.35
CA ALA A 86 -7.64 -12.23 7.22
C ALA A 86 -6.24 -12.42 7.85
N GLU A 87 -5.17 -12.09 7.11
CA GLU A 87 -3.80 -12.23 7.58
C GLU A 87 -3.40 -11.19 8.66
N ILE A 88 -4.12 -10.06 8.78
CA ILE A 88 -3.69 -8.95 9.66
C ILE A 88 -3.62 -9.39 11.13
N ALA A 89 -4.52 -10.26 11.57
CA ALA A 89 -4.51 -10.75 12.95
C ALA A 89 -3.27 -11.60 13.30
N GLU A 90 -2.60 -12.13 12.27
CA GLU A 90 -1.43 -13.01 12.39
C GLU A 90 -0.12 -12.27 12.10
N LEU A 91 -0.19 -11.07 11.51
CA LEU A 91 1.01 -10.30 11.18
C LEU A 91 1.69 -9.80 12.48
N PRO A 92 3.03 -9.81 12.53
CA PRO A 92 3.75 -9.12 13.58
C PRO A 92 3.45 -7.62 13.51
N VAL A 93 3.37 -6.99 14.69
CA VAL A 93 3.23 -5.53 14.75
C VAL A 93 4.51 -4.92 14.19
N PRO A 94 4.45 -4.18 13.08
CA PRO A 94 5.63 -3.61 12.46
C PRO A 94 6.19 -2.47 13.33
N GLU A 95 7.50 -2.29 13.26
CA GLU A 95 8.12 -1.07 13.74
C GLU A 95 7.75 0.07 12.79
N VAL A 96 7.14 1.13 13.33
CA VAL A 96 6.65 2.26 12.55
C VAL A 96 7.71 3.33 12.48
N ASP A 97 8.11 3.71 11.27
CA ASP A 97 8.91 4.91 11.00
C ASP A 97 7.98 6.12 11.06
N GLU A 98 8.11 6.93 12.11
CA GLU A 98 7.27 8.10 12.37
C GLU A 98 7.48 9.24 11.35
N GLU A 99 8.58 9.24 10.60
CA GLU A 99 8.83 10.23 9.54
C GLU A 99 8.17 9.86 8.20
N ALA A 100 7.73 8.62 8.06
CA ALA A 100 7.08 8.12 6.85
C ALA A 100 5.55 8.16 6.98
N PRO A 101 4.83 8.27 5.84
CA PRO A 101 3.38 8.14 5.86
C PRO A 101 2.93 6.85 6.53
N THR A 102 1.89 6.92 7.33
CA THR A 102 1.35 5.77 8.06
C THR A 102 -0.09 5.48 7.69
N VAL A 103 -0.50 4.24 7.90
CA VAL A 103 -1.90 3.83 7.81
C VAL A 103 -2.30 3.04 9.05
N ARG A 104 -3.46 3.36 9.59
CA ARG A 104 -4.12 2.62 10.66
C ARG A 104 -5.36 1.95 10.11
N LEU A 105 -5.43 0.64 10.26
CA LEU A 105 -6.62 -0.16 9.98
C LEU A 105 -7.29 -0.51 11.30
N LYS A 106 -8.59 -0.26 11.40
CA LYS A 106 -9.44 -0.76 12.48
C LYS A 106 -10.49 -1.66 11.86
N LEU A 107 -10.48 -2.92 12.24
CA LEU A 107 -11.34 -3.98 11.73
C LEU A 107 -12.25 -4.44 12.86
N THR A 108 -13.56 -4.31 12.70
CA THR A 108 -14.54 -4.79 13.68
C THR A 108 -15.33 -5.94 13.09
N TYR A 109 -15.36 -7.05 13.82
CA TYR A 109 -16.03 -8.28 13.40
C TYR A 109 -17.46 -8.37 14.02
N ASN A 110 -18.28 -9.22 13.43
CA ASN A 110 -19.65 -9.48 13.92
C ASN A 110 -19.68 -10.07 15.34
N SER A 111 -18.60 -10.72 15.80
CA SER A 111 -18.42 -11.15 17.19
C SER A 111 -18.25 -9.99 18.17
N GLY A 112 -18.00 -8.76 17.69
CA GLY A 112 -17.65 -7.59 18.48
C GLY A 112 -16.14 -7.46 18.73
N GLU A 113 -15.33 -8.43 18.28
CA GLU A 113 -13.88 -8.31 18.33
C GLU A 113 -13.39 -7.18 17.42
N THR A 114 -12.36 -6.48 17.87
CA THR A 114 -11.75 -5.40 17.10
C THR A 114 -10.25 -5.62 17.00
N VAL A 115 -9.73 -5.60 15.79
CA VAL A 115 -8.29 -5.64 15.50
C VAL A 115 -7.86 -4.26 15.01
N VAL A 116 -6.77 -3.76 15.57
CA VAL A 116 -6.13 -2.51 15.14
C VAL A 116 -4.74 -2.83 14.64
N TYR A 117 -4.45 -2.42 13.41
CA TYR A 117 -3.15 -2.59 12.77
C TYR A 117 -2.63 -1.23 12.29
N LEU A 118 -1.45 -0.85 12.77
CA LEU A 118 -0.77 0.38 12.39
C LEU A 118 0.54 0.04 11.69
N CYS A 119 0.76 0.59 10.51
CA CYS A 119 2.01 0.38 9.75
C CYS A 119 2.35 1.61 8.92
N ASN A 120 3.57 1.66 8.40
CA ASN A 120 3.90 2.63 7.36
C ASN A 120 3.15 2.32 6.06
N PHE A 121 2.84 3.37 5.31
CA PHE A 121 2.19 3.25 4.00
C PHE A 121 3.20 2.74 2.97
N ASP A 122 3.58 1.49 3.13
CA ASP A 122 4.60 0.79 2.36
C ASP A 122 4.10 -0.60 1.99
N ARG A 123 4.31 -1.02 0.75
CA ARG A 123 3.89 -2.33 0.25
C ARG A 123 4.31 -3.47 1.17
N LYS A 124 5.49 -3.36 1.79
CA LYS A 124 6.04 -4.39 2.69
C LYS A 124 5.14 -4.66 3.89
N TYR A 125 4.46 -3.63 4.40
CA TYR A 125 3.66 -3.71 5.62
C TYR A 125 2.15 -3.72 5.36
N LEU A 126 1.71 -3.23 4.19
CA LEU A 126 0.31 -3.27 3.81
C LEU A 126 -0.17 -4.72 3.60
N PRO A 127 -1.45 -5.04 3.87
CA PRO A 127 -2.04 -6.33 3.53
C PRO A 127 -1.80 -6.68 2.06
N LYS A 128 -1.69 -7.98 1.75
CA LYS A 128 -1.42 -8.44 0.36
C LYS A 128 -2.46 -7.94 -0.62
N ASP A 129 -3.71 -7.96 -0.21
CA ASP A 129 -4.85 -7.57 -1.03
C ASP A 129 -5.19 -6.07 -0.93
N TRP A 130 -4.26 -5.23 -0.41
CA TRP A 130 -4.47 -3.78 -0.32
C TRP A 130 -4.82 -3.13 -1.66
N LEU A 131 -4.19 -3.57 -2.76
CA LEU A 131 -4.50 -3.03 -4.08
C LEU A 131 -5.92 -3.39 -4.54
N GLN A 132 -6.41 -4.58 -4.17
CA GLN A 132 -7.79 -4.97 -4.46
C GLN A 132 -8.76 -4.14 -3.62
N PHE A 133 -8.54 -4.03 -2.30
CA PHE A 133 -9.30 -3.12 -1.43
C PHE A 133 -9.40 -1.71 -2.02
N ARG A 134 -8.26 -1.13 -2.40
CA ARG A 134 -8.20 0.18 -3.05
C ARG A 134 -9.07 0.25 -4.30
N ASN A 135 -8.95 -0.75 -5.18
CA ASN A 135 -9.70 -0.78 -6.45
C ASN A 135 -11.20 -0.86 -6.21
N ASP A 136 -11.62 -1.68 -5.26
CA ASP A 136 -13.04 -1.85 -4.91
C ASP A 136 -13.63 -0.54 -4.35
N ILE A 137 -12.89 0.15 -3.47
CA ILE A 137 -13.31 1.46 -2.96
C ILE A 137 -13.33 2.51 -4.08
N LYS A 138 -12.29 2.58 -4.93
CA LYS A 138 -12.27 3.52 -6.06
C LYS A 138 -13.43 3.29 -7.01
N ALA A 139 -13.75 2.05 -7.33
CA ALA A 139 -14.87 1.72 -8.21
C ALA A 139 -16.23 2.23 -7.67
N LYS A 140 -16.41 2.25 -6.33
CA LYS A 140 -17.62 2.80 -5.70
C LYS A 140 -17.71 4.33 -5.82
N PHE A 141 -16.57 5.02 -5.90
CA PHE A 141 -16.48 6.48 -5.93
C PHE A 141 -15.98 7.04 -7.27
N ASP A 142 -15.86 6.24 -8.30
CA ASP A 142 -15.21 6.61 -9.58
C ASP A 142 -15.83 7.87 -10.20
N PHE A 143 -17.12 8.07 -10.01
CA PHE A 143 -17.85 9.26 -10.44
C PHE A 143 -17.35 10.56 -9.80
N TYR A 144 -16.75 10.51 -8.62
CA TYR A 144 -16.35 11.69 -7.84
C TYR A 144 -14.90 12.11 -8.07
N SER A 145 -14.19 11.52 -9.02
CA SER A 145 -12.78 11.84 -9.34
C SER A 145 -11.91 11.90 -8.08
N MET A 146 -11.98 10.88 -7.24
CA MET A 146 -11.26 10.82 -5.99
C MET A 146 -9.75 10.96 -6.20
N LYS A 147 -9.19 12.01 -5.62
CA LYS A 147 -7.76 12.31 -5.65
C LYS A 147 -7.25 12.27 -4.21
N GLY A 148 -6.76 11.14 -3.77
CA GLY A 148 -6.22 11.01 -2.44
C GLY A 148 -5.07 10.01 -2.39
N ASP A 149 -4.25 10.14 -1.36
CA ASP A 149 -3.02 9.38 -1.17
C ASP A 149 -3.31 7.94 -0.73
N LEU A 150 -4.26 7.76 0.17
CA LEU A 150 -4.68 6.44 0.69
C LEU A 150 -5.08 5.48 -0.43
N LEU A 151 -5.73 6.00 -1.47
CA LEU A 151 -6.19 5.22 -2.62
C LEU A 151 -5.27 5.38 -3.84
N SER A 152 -4.07 5.98 -3.68
CA SER A 152 -3.09 6.16 -4.74
C SER A 152 -2.09 5.00 -4.78
N GLU A 153 -1.98 4.34 -5.94
CA GLU A 153 -0.95 3.32 -6.14
C GLU A 153 0.46 3.91 -6.22
N SER A 154 0.58 5.10 -6.81
CA SER A 154 1.88 5.74 -7.03
C SER A 154 2.58 6.19 -5.75
N LEU A 155 1.83 6.36 -4.66
CA LEU A 155 2.37 6.80 -3.37
C LEU A 155 2.68 5.64 -2.43
N ILE A 156 2.26 4.42 -2.75
CA ILE A 156 2.68 3.23 -1.99
C ILE A 156 4.17 3.07 -2.20
N ARG A 157 4.93 3.15 -1.11
CA ARG A 157 6.38 2.91 -1.16
C ARG A 157 6.63 1.47 -1.57
N TYR A 158 7.54 1.30 -2.50
CA TYR A 158 7.97 -0.03 -2.92
C TYR A 158 8.74 -0.70 -1.78
N GLY A 159 8.42 -1.96 -1.50
CA GLY A 159 9.08 -2.73 -0.47
C GLY A 159 8.99 -4.21 -0.77
N LYS A 160 10.13 -4.92 -0.67
CA LYS A 160 10.22 -6.36 -0.82
C LYS A 160 9.63 -7.04 0.41
N ARG A 161 8.74 -8.00 0.23
CA ARG A 161 8.28 -8.93 1.27
C ARG A 161 9.20 -10.13 1.35
N ASP A 162 9.16 -10.84 2.49
CA ASP A 162 9.93 -12.07 2.66
C ASP A 162 9.54 -13.10 1.58
N GLY A 163 10.56 -13.73 0.99
CA GLY A 163 10.37 -14.72 -0.08
C GLY A 163 10.06 -14.15 -1.47
N GLU A 164 10.05 -12.83 -1.64
CA GLU A 164 9.89 -12.20 -2.95
C GLU A 164 11.23 -11.87 -3.61
N TYR A 165 11.19 -11.75 -4.93
CA TYR A 165 12.24 -11.21 -5.78
C TYR A 165 11.80 -9.89 -6.38
N ILE A 166 12.72 -8.94 -6.51
CA ILE A 166 12.46 -7.66 -7.18
C ILE A 166 12.94 -7.77 -8.63
N TYR A 167 12.02 -7.68 -9.57
CA TYR A 167 12.27 -7.68 -11.00
C TYR A 167 12.13 -6.27 -11.55
N CYS A 168 13.15 -5.82 -12.27
CA CYS A 168 13.12 -4.55 -12.97
C CYS A 168 13.09 -4.79 -14.47
N THR A 169 12.11 -4.23 -15.17
CA THR A 169 12.19 -4.07 -16.62
C THR A 169 13.02 -2.83 -16.89
N VAL A 170 14.15 -3.01 -17.56
CA VAL A 170 15.10 -1.94 -17.84
C VAL A 170 15.23 -1.77 -19.35
N SER A 171 15.11 -0.53 -19.83
CA SER A 171 15.45 -0.16 -21.20
C SER A 171 16.93 0.24 -21.30
N ASP A 172 17.64 -0.35 -22.24
CA ASP A 172 18.99 0.08 -22.59
C ASP A 172 18.92 1.46 -23.25
N ASN A 173 19.71 2.39 -22.76
CA ASN A 173 19.72 3.76 -23.30
C ASN A 173 20.19 3.85 -24.76
N THR A 174 20.98 2.87 -25.21
CA THR A 174 21.58 2.84 -26.55
C THR A 174 20.69 2.12 -27.56
N THR A 175 20.31 0.89 -27.24
CA THR A 175 19.56 0.02 -28.17
C THR A 175 18.05 0.12 -28.02
N LYS A 176 17.57 0.72 -26.91
CA LYS A 176 16.16 0.76 -26.53
C LYS A 176 15.52 -0.62 -26.33
N SER A 177 16.34 -1.66 -26.27
CA SER A 177 15.85 -3.01 -25.96
C SER A 177 15.42 -3.09 -24.50
N LEU A 178 14.37 -3.86 -24.22
CA LEU A 178 13.88 -4.13 -22.88
C LEU A 178 14.44 -5.46 -22.37
N GLY A 179 14.90 -5.47 -21.14
CA GLY A 179 15.38 -6.67 -20.46
C GLY A 179 14.87 -6.77 -19.02
N TYR A 180 14.74 -8.01 -18.53
CA TYR A 180 14.49 -8.28 -17.12
C TYR A 180 15.80 -8.37 -16.36
N PHE A 181 15.86 -7.69 -15.21
CA PHE A 181 16.99 -7.72 -14.30
C PHE A 181 16.48 -7.90 -12.85
N LEU A 182 17.30 -8.51 -12.00
CA LEU A 182 17.03 -8.61 -10.57
C LEU A 182 17.72 -7.48 -9.82
N THR A 183 17.16 -7.13 -8.68
CA THR A 183 17.79 -6.27 -7.69
C THR A 183 17.43 -6.70 -6.27
N GLU A 184 18.29 -6.40 -5.31
CA GLU A 184 17.98 -6.47 -3.88
C GLU A 184 17.80 -5.05 -3.30
N ASP A 185 17.96 -4.02 -4.13
CA ASP A 185 17.85 -2.61 -3.72
C ASP A 185 16.39 -2.15 -3.81
N ASP A 186 15.74 -2.09 -2.65
CA ASP A 186 14.36 -1.62 -2.50
C ASP A 186 14.19 -0.11 -2.80
N SER A 187 15.28 0.63 -3.01
CA SER A 187 15.22 2.06 -3.34
C SER A 187 15.01 2.34 -4.82
N ILE A 188 15.12 1.32 -5.68
CA ILE A 188 14.95 1.47 -7.13
C ILE A 188 13.48 1.70 -7.49
N ARG A 189 13.27 2.67 -8.38
CA ARG A 189 11.92 3.11 -8.83
C ARG A 189 11.86 3.17 -10.35
N PRO A 190 10.66 3.09 -10.95
CA PRO A 190 10.47 3.44 -12.35
C PRO A 190 10.99 4.86 -12.63
N GLY A 191 11.75 5.01 -13.71
CA GLY A 191 12.42 6.26 -14.07
C GLY A 191 13.87 6.36 -13.63
N ASP A 192 14.30 5.58 -12.63
CA ASP A 192 15.68 5.58 -12.17
C ASP A 192 16.65 5.11 -13.26
N ARG A 193 17.86 5.64 -13.21
CA ARG A 193 18.99 5.13 -13.98
C ARG A 193 19.74 4.08 -13.19
N VAL A 194 20.08 2.97 -13.85
CA VAL A 194 20.77 1.86 -13.23
C VAL A 194 21.92 1.37 -14.10
N ALA A 195 22.96 0.84 -13.46
CA ALA A 195 24.02 0.13 -14.14
C ALA A 195 23.63 -1.34 -14.28
N ILE A 196 23.63 -1.87 -15.51
CA ILE A 196 23.34 -3.25 -15.85
C ILE A 196 24.53 -3.89 -16.57
N PRO A 197 24.80 -5.20 -16.36
CA PRO A 197 25.90 -5.87 -17.03
C PRO A 197 25.55 -6.15 -18.50
N ALA A 198 26.43 -5.73 -19.41
CA ALA A 198 26.38 -6.07 -20.82
C ALA A 198 26.82 -7.52 -21.09
N GLU A 199 26.73 -7.96 -22.35
CA GLU A 199 27.16 -9.32 -22.73
C GLU A 199 28.68 -9.51 -22.67
N ASP A 200 29.43 -8.48 -22.97
CA ASP A 200 30.90 -8.44 -22.93
C ASP A 200 31.49 -8.26 -21.52
N GLY A 201 30.63 -8.21 -20.49
CA GLY A 201 31.03 -7.95 -19.11
C GLY A 201 31.21 -6.48 -18.75
N ALA A 202 31.07 -5.56 -19.70
CA ALA A 202 31.03 -4.13 -19.42
C ALA A 202 29.76 -3.75 -18.64
N SER A 203 29.73 -2.54 -18.07
CA SER A 203 28.54 -1.99 -17.45
C SER A 203 27.94 -0.92 -18.35
N ILE A 204 26.69 -1.07 -18.69
CA ILE A 204 25.93 -0.08 -19.45
C ILE A 204 24.86 0.57 -18.58
N THR A 205 24.44 1.77 -18.96
CA THR A 205 23.37 2.48 -18.26
C THR A 205 22.03 2.18 -18.91
N GLY A 206 21.07 1.72 -18.09
CA GLY A 206 19.68 1.55 -18.49
C GLY A 206 18.75 2.44 -17.66
N LYS A 207 17.50 2.59 -18.14
CA LYS A 207 16.43 3.25 -17.42
C LYS A 207 15.42 2.20 -16.95
N VAL A 208 15.04 2.25 -15.69
CA VAL A 208 14.01 1.38 -15.13
C VAL A 208 12.65 1.84 -15.63
N GLU A 209 11.96 0.99 -16.37
CA GLU A 209 10.61 1.24 -16.86
C GLU A 209 9.55 0.70 -15.90
N LYS A 210 9.84 -0.44 -15.23
CA LYS A 210 8.90 -1.11 -14.32
C LYS A 210 9.65 -1.82 -13.19
N VAL A 211 9.06 -1.82 -12.00
CA VAL A 211 9.50 -2.61 -10.84
C VAL A 211 8.34 -3.52 -10.45
N GLU A 212 8.60 -4.82 -10.35
CA GLU A 212 7.62 -5.86 -10.03
C GLU A 212 8.16 -6.79 -8.95
N TYR A 213 7.28 -7.37 -8.19
CA TYR A 213 7.61 -8.28 -7.10
C TYR A 213 6.98 -9.63 -7.36
N PHE A 214 7.78 -10.70 -7.29
CA PHE A 214 7.34 -12.06 -7.56
C PHE A 214 7.82 -13.00 -6.47
N THR A 215 6.99 -13.95 -6.10
CA THR A 215 7.41 -15.10 -5.29
C THR A 215 8.05 -16.16 -6.19
N ALA A 216 8.75 -17.15 -5.61
CA ALA A 216 9.37 -18.24 -6.37
C ALA A 216 8.39 -19.01 -7.29
N TYR A 217 7.09 -18.95 -6.99
CA TYR A 217 6.06 -19.70 -7.72
C TYR A 217 5.50 -18.99 -8.96
N ASN A 218 5.67 -17.64 -9.04
CA ASN A 218 5.04 -16.86 -10.11
C ASN A 218 6.04 -15.99 -10.89
N VAL A 219 7.31 -16.27 -10.79
CA VAL A 219 8.37 -15.56 -11.52
C VAL A 219 8.22 -15.72 -13.05
N PRO A 220 8.33 -14.64 -13.84
CA PRO A 220 8.25 -14.73 -15.30
C PRO A 220 9.47 -15.39 -15.93
N LYS A 221 10.61 -15.38 -15.25
CA LYS A 221 11.86 -16.07 -15.58
C LYS A 221 12.52 -16.57 -14.31
N ALA A 222 13.24 -17.68 -14.37
CA ALA A 222 13.99 -18.17 -13.23
C ALA A 222 15.01 -17.09 -12.75
N PRO A 223 15.06 -16.80 -11.44
CA PRO A 223 15.96 -15.78 -10.89
C PRO A 223 17.43 -16.00 -11.27
N ASP A 224 17.87 -17.27 -11.28
CA ASP A 224 19.26 -17.65 -11.60
C ASP A 224 19.62 -17.42 -13.07
N ALA A 225 18.63 -17.27 -13.94
CA ALA A 225 18.83 -16.96 -15.37
C ALA A 225 18.90 -15.45 -15.65
N LEU A 226 18.72 -14.61 -14.64
CA LEU A 226 18.71 -13.15 -14.80
C LEU A 226 20.00 -12.52 -14.29
N LYS A 227 20.45 -11.52 -15.04
CA LYS A 227 21.52 -10.62 -14.59
C LYS A 227 20.97 -9.70 -13.48
N LYS A 228 21.86 -9.30 -12.55
CA LYS A 228 21.50 -8.37 -11.48
C LYS A 228 21.86 -6.94 -11.85
N ILE A 229 21.04 -5.97 -11.45
CA ILE A 229 21.40 -4.56 -11.44
C ILE A 229 22.60 -4.39 -10.51
N THR A 230 23.63 -3.71 -10.98
CA THR A 230 24.88 -3.55 -10.25
C THR A 230 24.78 -2.42 -9.24
N LYS A 231 24.15 -1.31 -9.62
CA LYS A 231 23.91 -0.17 -8.75
C LYS A 231 22.87 0.79 -9.35
N LYS A 232 22.22 1.56 -8.48
CA LYS A 232 21.48 2.75 -8.84
C LYS A 232 22.45 3.88 -9.18
N ILE A 233 22.22 4.56 -10.29
CA ILE A 233 22.99 5.74 -10.71
C ILE A 233 22.16 6.94 -10.27
N ASN A 234 22.63 7.64 -9.22
CA ASN A 234 22.00 8.89 -8.81
C ASN A 234 22.17 9.94 -9.92
N PRO A 235 21.17 10.79 -10.12
CA PRO A 235 21.19 11.86 -11.12
C PRO A 235 22.30 12.85 -10.85
#